data_b81a1e20ecbefe28762cb9ea34f4f589
#
_entry.id   b81a1e20ecbefe28762cb9ea34f4f589
#
_cell.length_a   1.000
_cell.length_b   1.000
_cell.length_c   1.000
_cell.angle_alpha   90.00
_cell.angle_beta   90.00
_cell.angle_gamma   90.00
#
_symmetry.space_group_name_H-M   'P 1'
#
loop_
_entity.id
_entity.type
_entity.pdbx_description
1 polymer ?
#
loop_
_entity_poly.entity_id
_entity_poly.type
_entity_poly.pdbx_seq_one_letter_code
_entity_poly.pdbx_strand_id
1 'polypeptide(L)'
;MKKLAAVVVFIFLFTAGFTHLKRVYSQKFFDVTGKAKWIWAPHRLSDNMPVVFFAARDFDLPASRYYTHIKLLGDPDYTLYLNGREIAGRSVGEERRIDLFDISNLVVNGRNRIVIAVRATQGVGGLIAAIDISPELENWVVTDRDWKIYTRWSPEILVRDVAAFHPTPPMLLGDPPVGRWDYLTPASGKFTEPAARVVPPRTSFEMMTEVPVIRTSGGVAILASSRERATAFDFGFTRGRVRLIIEGDRNFSRAVNVRFANVREELGTVDWNFRSYVFAAGERMIVDPETRNFRYVMVYGRH
;
A
#
# COMPACT_ATOMS: atom_id res chain seq x y z
N MET A 1 -37.51 -37.62 18.15
CA MET A 1 -36.21 -37.63 18.85
C MET A 1 -35.04 -37.93 17.91
N LYS A 2 -35.04 -39.02 17.11
CA LYS A 2 -33.89 -39.37 16.22
C LYS A 2 -33.51 -38.27 15.21
N LYS A 3 -34.46 -37.57 14.60
CA LYS A 3 -34.20 -36.48 13.64
C LYS A 3 -33.56 -35.26 14.32
N LEU A 4 -33.96 -34.91 15.55
CA LEU A 4 -33.39 -33.81 16.30
C LEU A 4 -31.94 -34.12 16.71
N ALA A 5 -31.67 -35.34 17.16
CA ALA A 5 -30.33 -35.78 17.49
C ALA A 5 -29.38 -35.72 16.26
N ALA A 6 -29.87 -36.12 15.08
CA ALA A 6 -29.08 -36.04 13.85
C ALA A 6 -28.72 -34.58 13.47
N VAL A 7 -29.68 -33.65 13.64
CA VAL A 7 -29.41 -32.20 13.37
C VAL A 7 -28.40 -31.64 14.35
N VAL A 8 -28.49 -31.96 15.63
CA VAL A 8 -27.54 -31.52 16.65
C VAL A 8 -26.14 -32.04 16.36
N VAL A 9 -26.00 -33.34 16.01
CA VAL A 9 -24.72 -33.94 15.64
C VAL A 9 -24.12 -33.27 14.39
N PHE A 10 -24.96 -33.00 13.38
CA PHE A 10 -24.53 -32.32 12.17
C PHE A 10 -24.02 -30.90 12.45
N ILE A 11 -24.72 -30.10 13.25
CA ILE A 11 -24.32 -28.75 13.65
C ILE A 11 -22.99 -28.81 14.42
N PHE A 12 -22.83 -29.79 15.32
CA PHE A 12 -21.59 -29.96 16.08
C PHE A 12 -20.40 -30.31 15.18
N LEU A 13 -20.56 -31.27 14.27
CA LEU A 13 -19.52 -31.67 13.32
C LEU A 13 -19.18 -30.54 12.35
N PHE A 14 -20.17 -29.77 11.90
CA PHE A 14 -19.95 -28.64 11.02
C PHE A 14 -19.15 -27.51 11.74
N THR A 15 -19.58 -27.16 12.97
CA THR A 15 -18.85 -26.14 13.77
C THR A 15 -17.44 -26.61 14.15
N ALA A 16 -17.25 -27.86 14.51
CA ALA A 16 -15.94 -28.42 14.80
C ALA A 16 -15.04 -28.46 13.56
N GLY A 17 -15.57 -28.86 12.42
CA GLY A 17 -14.87 -28.84 11.12
C GLY A 17 -14.50 -27.40 10.69
N PHE A 18 -15.42 -26.47 10.82
CA PHE A 18 -15.17 -25.07 10.48
C PHE A 18 -14.12 -24.43 11.38
N THR A 19 -14.18 -24.67 12.69
CA THR A 19 -13.17 -24.17 13.65
C THR A 19 -11.81 -24.81 13.41
N HIS A 20 -11.76 -26.09 13.08
CA HIS A 20 -10.51 -26.77 12.71
C HIS A 20 -9.93 -26.19 11.42
N LEU A 21 -10.76 -26.01 10.38
CA LEU A 21 -10.35 -25.42 9.12
C LEU A 21 -9.82 -23.99 9.32
N LYS A 22 -10.54 -23.17 10.07
CA LYS A 22 -10.11 -21.81 10.42
C LYS A 22 -8.76 -21.80 11.16
N ARG A 23 -8.56 -22.74 12.08
CA ARG A 23 -7.30 -22.88 12.82
C ARG A 23 -6.13 -23.30 11.91
N VAL A 24 -6.35 -24.24 11.00
CA VAL A 24 -5.32 -24.67 10.04
C VAL A 24 -4.95 -23.53 9.08
N TYR A 25 -5.92 -22.76 8.60
CA TYR A 25 -5.64 -21.62 7.73
C TYR A 25 -4.97 -20.47 8.49
N SER A 26 -5.38 -20.18 9.72
CA SER A 26 -4.70 -19.16 10.54
C SER A 26 -3.26 -19.58 10.92
N GLN A 27 -3.00 -20.87 11.16
CA GLN A 27 -1.65 -21.36 11.35
C GLN A 27 -0.79 -21.18 10.09
N LYS A 28 -1.30 -21.53 8.90
CA LYS A 28 -0.58 -21.29 7.64
C LYS A 28 -0.23 -19.82 7.44
N PHE A 29 -1.15 -18.92 7.79
CA PHE A 29 -0.88 -17.49 7.71
C PHE A 29 0.16 -17.04 8.75
N PHE A 30 0.06 -17.55 9.96
CA PHE A 30 1.03 -17.32 11.02
C PHE A 30 2.43 -17.85 10.64
N ASP A 31 2.50 -19.02 9.99
CA ASP A 31 3.76 -19.57 9.48
C ASP A 31 4.39 -18.68 8.39
N VAL A 32 3.59 -17.91 7.64
CA VAL A 32 4.10 -16.99 6.62
C VAL A 32 4.70 -15.73 7.24
N THR A 33 4.01 -15.09 8.18
CA THR A 33 4.42 -13.80 8.77
C THR A 33 4.88 -13.90 10.22
N GLY A 34 4.76 -15.09 10.81
CA GLY A 34 5.19 -15.40 12.17
C GLY A 34 4.49 -14.53 13.21
N LYS A 35 5.28 -13.87 14.02
CA LYS A 35 4.81 -13.01 15.13
C LYS A 35 4.42 -11.59 14.68
N ALA A 36 4.48 -11.29 13.39
CA ALA A 36 4.13 -9.97 12.87
C ALA A 36 2.66 -9.63 13.15
N LYS A 37 2.42 -8.40 13.54
CA LYS A 37 1.08 -7.86 13.77
C LYS A 37 0.69 -6.92 12.65
N TRP A 38 -0.60 -6.88 12.34
CA TRP A 38 -1.14 -5.81 11.51
C TRP A 38 -1.03 -4.48 12.24
N ILE A 39 -0.43 -3.50 11.59
CA ILE A 39 -0.23 -2.16 12.12
C ILE A 39 -0.85 -1.10 11.21
N TRP A 40 -1.16 0.07 11.78
CA TRP A 40 -1.67 1.24 11.06
C TRP A 40 -1.17 2.53 11.70
N ALA A 41 -1.33 3.65 10.97
CA ALA A 41 -1.08 4.95 11.56
C ALA A 41 -2.07 5.24 12.69
N PRO A 42 -1.65 5.86 13.80
CA PRO A 42 -2.55 6.27 14.85
C PRO A 42 -3.50 7.37 14.36
N HIS A 43 -4.72 7.01 13.98
CA HIS A 43 -5.77 7.94 13.62
C HIS A 43 -7.16 7.31 13.86
N ARG A 44 -8.21 8.09 13.78
CA ARG A 44 -9.58 7.57 13.90
C ARG A 44 -9.95 6.81 12.64
N LEU A 45 -10.25 5.51 12.76
CA LEU A 45 -10.65 4.65 11.63
C LEU A 45 -11.98 5.07 10.99
N SER A 46 -12.79 5.89 11.70
CA SER A 46 -14.04 6.44 11.18
C SER A 46 -13.84 7.65 10.26
N ASP A 47 -12.66 8.22 10.22
CA ASP A 47 -12.39 9.40 9.41
C ASP A 47 -12.16 8.97 7.97
N ASN A 48 -13.08 9.32 7.08
CA ASN A 48 -12.98 9.04 5.65
C ASN A 48 -12.02 10.03 4.94
N MET A 49 -10.83 10.18 5.50
CA MET A 49 -9.77 11.07 5.01
C MET A 49 -8.61 10.25 4.43
N PRO A 50 -7.92 10.79 3.43
CA PRO A 50 -6.70 10.16 2.94
C PRO A 50 -5.66 10.00 4.05
N VAL A 51 -5.05 8.82 4.13
CA VAL A 51 -3.99 8.51 5.10
C VAL A 51 -2.72 8.14 4.37
N VAL A 52 -1.64 8.82 4.74
CA VAL A 52 -0.28 8.47 4.33
C VAL A 52 0.61 8.41 5.56
N PHE A 53 1.39 7.36 5.65
CA PHE A 53 2.40 7.25 6.67
C PHE A 53 3.62 6.47 6.16
N PHE A 54 4.73 6.67 6.86
CA PHE A 54 6.00 5.97 6.62
C PHE A 54 6.33 5.20 7.89
N ALA A 55 6.19 3.88 7.83
CA ALA A 55 6.57 2.99 8.90
C ALA A 55 8.06 2.67 8.77
N ALA A 56 8.85 3.02 9.77
CA ALA A 56 10.30 2.86 9.76
C ALA A 56 10.78 1.95 10.89
N ARG A 57 11.77 1.10 10.59
CA ARG A 57 12.45 0.26 11.56
C ARG A 57 13.92 0.15 11.22
N ASP A 58 14.78 0.34 12.23
CA ASP A 58 16.19 -0.01 12.14
C ASP A 58 16.39 -1.44 12.64
N PHE A 59 17.30 -2.17 12.01
CA PHE A 59 17.68 -3.52 12.43
C PHE A 59 19.14 -3.81 12.10
N ASP A 60 19.75 -4.64 12.92
CA ASP A 60 21.13 -5.06 12.74
C ASP A 60 21.20 -6.48 12.19
N LEU A 61 22.07 -6.69 11.19
CA LEU A 61 22.33 -8.01 10.65
C LEU A 61 23.67 -8.52 11.19
N PRO A 62 23.75 -9.80 11.57
CA PRO A 62 24.99 -10.44 11.94
C PRO A 62 25.97 -10.48 10.74
N ALA A 63 27.25 -10.58 11.01
CA ALA A 63 28.30 -10.56 10.00
C ALA A 63 28.24 -11.76 9.01
N SER A 64 27.67 -12.87 9.40
CA SER A 64 27.43 -14.03 8.53
C SER A 64 26.24 -13.76 7.63
N ARG A 65 26.47 -13.65 6.33
CA ARG A 65 25.39 -13.45 5.35
C ARG A 65 24.61 -14.74 5.16
N TYR A 66 23.37 -14.72 5.57
CA TYR A 66 22.36 -15.69 5.23
C TYR A 66 21.40 -15.10 4.21
N TYR A 67 20.59 -15.92 3.57
CA TYR A 67 19.48 -15.44 2.76
C TYR A 67 18.56 -14.60 3.63
N THR A 68 18.33 -13.36 3.20
CA THR A 68 17.45 -12.42 3.90
C THR A 68 16.25 -12.12 3.04
N HIS A 69 15.08 -12.44 3.56
CA HIS A 69 13.81 -12.25 2.86
C HIS A 69 12.93 -11.29 3.64
N ILE A 70 12.17 -10.47 2.93
CA ILE A 70 11.06 -9.71 3.50
C ILE A 70 9.74 -10.21 2.94
N LYS A 71 8.78 -10.46 3.82
CA LYS A 71 7.38 -10.75 3.54
C LYS A 71 6.60 -9.50 3.88
N LEU A 72 5.82 -8.97 2.95
CA LEU A 72 5.20 -7.65 3.09
C LEU A 72 3.85 -7.60 2.41
N LEU A 73 2.88 -7.01 3.10
CA LEU A 73 1.67 -6.46 2.52
C LEU A 73 1.34 -5.11 3.14
N GLY A 74 1.23 -4.09 2.30
CA GLY A 74 0.73 -2.77 2.67
C GLY A 74 -0.50 -2.43 1.83
N ASP A 75 -1.69 -2.52 2.42
CA ASP A 75 -2.97 -2.33 1.76
C ASP A 75 -3.54 -0.94 2.10
N PRO A 76 -3.94 -0.11 1.10
CA PRO A 76 -4.11 -0.46 -0.33
C PRO A 76 -2.87 -0.26 -1.22
N ASP A 77 -1.97 0.62 -0.88
CA ASP A 77 -0.78 0.93 -1.66
C ASP A 77 0.45 1.00 -0.76
N TYR A 78 1.55 0.42 -1.20
CA TYR A 78 2.82 0.56 -0.49
C TYR A 78 3.99 0.85 -1.42
N THR A 79 5.02 1.47 -0.84
CA THR A 79 6.36 1.58 -1.43
C THR A 79 7.38 1.17 -0.37
N LEU A 80 8.26 0.24 -0.72
CA LEU A 80 9.29 -0.32 0.15
C LEU A 80 10.63 0.35 -0.14
N TYR A 81 11.24 0.87 0.90
CA TYR A 81 12.60 1.43 0.87
C TYR A 81 13.52 0.63 1.80
N LEU A 82 14.73 0.40 1.36
CA LEU A 82 15.79 -0.21 2.15
C LEU A 82 17.05 0.63 2.02
N ASN A 83 17.62 1.05 3.14
CA ASN A 83 18.85 1.86 3.20
C ASN A 83 18.82 3.10 2.29
N GLY A 84 17.67 3.80 2.27
CA GLY A 84 17.48 5.01 1.47
C GLY A 84 17.07 4.81 0.01
N ARG A 85 17.01 3.55 -0.47
CA ARG A 85 16.67 3.23 -1.86
C ARG A 85 15.27 2.62 -1.96
N GLU A 86 14.48 3.08 -2.91
CA GLU A 86 13.26 2.41 -3.32
C GLU A 86 13.61 1.07 -3.96
N ILE A 87 13.01 -0.02 -3.48
CA ILE A 87 13.25 -1.36 -3.99
C ILE A 87 12.02 -2.03 -4.57
N ALA A 88 10.85 -1.68 -4.06
CA ALA A 88 9.58 -2.22 -4.56
C ALA A 88 8.43 -1.27 -4.26
N GLY A 89 7.35 -1.42 -5.01
CA GLY A 89 6.09 -0.75 -4.74
C GLY A 89 4.95 -1.48 -5.44
N ARG A 90 3.78 -1.47 -4.80
CA ARG A 90 2.59 -2.14 -5.33
C ARG A 90 1.32 -1.43 -4.92
N SER A 91 0.35 -1.45 -5.83
CA SER A 91 -1.05 -1.20 -5.54
C SER A 91 -1.75 -2.54 -5.31
N VAL A 92 -2.31 -2.69 -4.14
CA VAL A 92 -3.04 -3.90 -3.74
C VAL A 92 -4.48 -3.74 -4.22
N GLY A 93 -4.81 -4.32 -5.36
CA GLY A 93 -6.16 -4.39 -5.88
C GLY A 93 -7.00 -5.45 -5.16
N GLU A 94 -7.80 -6.19 -5.93
CA GLU A 94 -8.58 -7.31 -5.42
C GLU A 94 -7.70 -8.49 -4.98
N GLU A 95 -6.56 -8.68 -5.65
CA GLU A 95 -5.59 -9.72 -5.33
C GLU A 95 -4.75 -9.35 -4.11
N ARG A 96 -5.24 -9.69 -2.94
CA ARG A 96 -4.52 -9.51 -1.67
C ARG A 96 -3.60 -10.68 -1.45
N ARG A 97 -2.30 -10.45 -1.59
CA ARG A 97 -1.26 -11.46 -1.35
C ARG A 97 -0.09 -10.83 -0.61
N ILE A 98 0.65 -11.64 0.09
CA ILE A 98 1.90 -11.23 0.71
C ILE A 98 3.01 -11.30 -0.34
N ASP A 99 3.68 -10.16 -0.57
CA ASP A 99 4.84 -10.13 -1.45
C ASP A 99 6.07 -10.61 -0.71
N LEU A 100 6.79 -11.54 -1.32
CA LEU A 100 8.04 -12.10 -0.82
C LEU A 100 9.20 -11.59 -1.67
N PHE A 101 10.14 -10.88 -1.07
CA PHE A 101 11.34 -10.35 -1.73
C PHE A 101 12.60 -10.94 -1.13
N ASP A 102 13.51 -11.42 -1.97
CA ASP A 102 14.88 -11.73 -1.57
C ASP A 102 15.71 -10.45 -1.55
N ILE A 103 16.01 -9.97 -0.35
CA ILE A 103 16.78 -8.74 -0.12
C ILE A 103 18.24 -9.01 0.27
N SER A 104 18.72 -10.24 0.15
CA SER A 104 20.07 -10.68 0.56
C SER A 104 21.19 -9.81 0.00
N ASN A 105 21.06 -9.38 -1.25
CA ASN A 105 22.04 -8.51 -1.92
C ASN A 105 21.84 -7.01 -1.68
N LEU A 106 20.78 -6.62 -0.98
CA LEU A 106 20.41 -5.22 -0.73
C LEU A 106 20.69 -4.78 0.70
N VAL A 107 20.81 -5.71 1.62
CA VAL A 107 21.16 -5.47 3.01
C VAL A 107 22.68 -5.40 3.19
N VAL A 108 23.10 -4.69 4.23
CA VAL A 108 24.51 -4.59 4.63
C VAL A 108 24.74 -5.26 5.98
N ASN A 109 25.98 -5.63 6.27
CA ASN A 109 26.35 -6.11 7.60
C ASN A 109 26.19 -4.96 8.62
N GLY A 110 25.68 -5.28 9.81
CA GLY A 110 25.36 -4.29 10.83
C GLY A 110 24.04 -3.59 10.55
N ARG A 111 23.98 -2.29 10.78
CA ARG A 111 22.73 -1.53 10.79
C ARG A 111 22.14 -1.37 9.40
N ASN A 112 20.89 -1.73 9.28
CA ASN A 112 20.03 -1.49 8.14
C ASN A 112 18.80 -0.70 8.56
N ARG A 113 18.18 0.00 7.60
CA ARG A 113 16.92 0.71 7.82
C ARG A 113 15.91 0.34 6.75
N ILE A 114 14.76 -0.13 7.19
CA ILE A 114 13.60 -0.35 6.34
C ILE A 114 12.58 0.76 6.57
N VAL A 115 12.01 1.27 5.48
CA VAL A 115 10.88 2.20 5.51
C VAL A 115 9.83 1.73 4.54
N ILE A 116 8.58 1.66 5.00
CA ILE A 116 7.44 1.28 4.18
C ILE A 116 6.47 2.45 4.18
N ALA A 117 6.34 3.11 3.03
CA ALA A 117 5.30 4.10 2.80
C ALA A 117 3.99 3.39 2.50
N VAL A 118 2.93 3.71 3.22
CA VAL A 118 1.59 3.20 2.97
C VAL A 118 0.67 4.37 2.66
N ARG A 119 -0.16 4.23 1.62
CA ARG A 119 -1.03 5.28 1.12
C ARG A 119 -2.45 4.75 0.94
N ALA A 120 -3.41 5.38 1.59
CA ALA A 120 -4.82 5.06 1.49
C ALA A 120 -5.63 6.31 1.16
N THR A 121 -6.53 6.21 0.21
CA THR A 121 -7.47 7.29 -0.16
C THR A 121 -8.65 7.38 0.81
N GLN A 122 -8.94 6.29 1.50
CA GLN A 122 -9.94 6.18 2.55
C GLN A 122 -9.21 5.72 3.80
N GLY A 123 -9.45 6.29 4.94
CA GLY A 123 -8.69 6.10 6.18
C GLY A 123 -8.49 4.67 6.70
N VAL A 124 -8.79 3.64 5.91
CA VAL A 124 -8.73 2.23 6.30
C VAL A 124 -7.74 1.44 5.44
N GLY A 125 -6.87 0.72 6.10
CA GLY A 125 -5.88 -0.14 5.48
C GLY A 125 -5.12 -0.95 6.52
N GLY A 126 -4.03 -1.58 6.10
CA GLY A 126 -3.17 -2.34 7.01
C GLY A 126 -1.77 -2.54 6.45
N LEU A 127 -0.82 -2.63 7.34
CA LEU A 127 0.55 -3.00 7.03
C LEU A 127 0.95 -4.19 7.88
N ILE A 128 1.51 -5.22 7.25
CA ILE A 128 2.19 -6.32 7.91
C ILE A 128 3.50 -6.60 7.19
N ALA A 129 4.57 -6.80 7.94
CA ALA A 129 5.87 -7.16 7.40
C ALA A 129 6.63 -8.06 8.36
N ALA A 130 7.40 -8.99 7.80
CA ALA A 130 8.36 -9.83 8.53
C ALA A 130 9.64 -9.98 7.71
N ILE A 131 10.79 -9.81 8.35
CA ILE A 131 12.10 -10.07 7.78
C ILE A 131 12.63 -11.35 8.43
N ASP A 132 12.96 -12.32 7.60
CA ASP A 132 13.57 -13.58 7.99
C ASP A 132 15.03 -13.61 7.56
N ILE A 133 15.87 -14.19 8.39
CA ILE A 133 17.24 -14.53 8.06
C ILE A 133 17.33 -16.05 8.07
N SER A 134 17.42 -16.66 6.90
CA SER A 134 17.45 -18.13 6.77
C SER A 134 18.80 -18.71 7.18
N PRO A 135 18.85 -19.97 7.63
CA PRO A 135 17.73 -20.89 7.85
C PRO A 135 17.19 -20.88 9.29
N GLU A 136 17.83 -20.15 10.21
CA GLU A 136 17.61 -20.39 11.65
C GLU A 136 16.97 -19.19 12.38
N LEU A 137 16.88 -18.04 11.72
CA LEU A 137 16.37 -16.81 12.33
C LEU A 137 15.12 -16.30 11.61
N GLU A 138 14.05 -17.08 11.72
CA GLU A 138 12.72 -16.63 11.29
C GLU A 138 12.25 -15.47 12.18
N ASN A 139 11.54 -14.52 11.55
CA ASN A 139 10.98 -13.36 12.25
C ASN A 139 12.03 -12.51 12.99
N TRP A 140 13.16 -12.25 12.34
CA TRP A 140 14.20 -11.38 12.87
C TRP A 140 13.69 -9.96 13.11
N VAL A 141 12.89 -9.43 12.20
CA VAL A 141 12.16 -8.18 12.35
C VAL A 141 10.71 -8.42 11.97
N VAL A 142 9.78 -7.99 12.81
CA VAL A 142 8.35 -8.09 12.54
C VAL A 142 7.67 -6.75 12.77
N THR A 143 6.53 -6.52 12.12
CA THR A 143 5.69 -5.38 12.46
C THR A 143 5.10 -5.55 13.86
N ASP A 144 5.41 -4.59 14.71
CA ASP A 144 5.04 -4.52 16.12
C ASP A 144 4.99 -3.06 16.61
N ARG A 145 4.95 -2.85 17.92
CA ARG A 145 4.94 -1.51 18.52
C ARG A 145 6.26 -0.74 18.42
N ASP A 146 7.34 -1.41 18.09
CA ASP A 146 8.67 -0.78 18.03
C ASP A 146 8.92 -0.06 16.72
N TRP A 147 8.02 -0.21 15.73
CA TRP A 147 8.07 0.58 14.51
C TRP A 147 7.73 2.04 14.81
N LYS A 148 8.31 2.94 14.02
CA LYS A 148 8.08 4.38 14.09
C LYS A 148 7.23 4.82 12.92
N ILE A 149 6.12 5.49 13.20
CA ILE A 149 5.21 6.03 12.19
C ILE A 149 5.47 7.53 12.01
N TYR A 150 5.82 7.91 10.80
CA TYR A 150 5.95 9.29 10.36
C TYR A 150 4.78 9.65 9.46
N THR A 151 4.13 10.78 9.71
CA THR A 151 3.02 11.32 8.90
C THR A 151 3.45 12.47 8.00
N ARG A 152 4.69 12.92 8.11
CA ARG A 152 5.31 13.93 7.25
C ARG A 152 6.45 13.30 6.47
N TRP A 153 6.61 13.77 5.23
CA TRP A 153 7.69 13.33 4.36
C TRP A 153 8.97 14.15 4.57
N SER A 154 10.08 13.47 4.59
CA SER A 154 11.41 13.99 4.31
C SER A 154 12.28 12.84 3.79
N PRO A 155 13.18 13.07 2.82
CA PRO A 155 14.13 12.06 2.38
C PRO A 155 14.98 11.49 3.52
N GLU A 156 15.18 12.26 4.59
CA GLU A 156 15.97 11.85 5.74
C GLU A 156 15.39 10.65 6.47
N ILE A 157 14.05 10.50 6.51
CA ILE A 157 13.40 9.36 7.19
C ILE A 157 13.81 8.02 6.57
N LEU A 158 14.25 8.02 5.31
CA LEU A 158 14.69 6.81 4.61
C LEU A 158 16.03 6.27 5.13
N VAL A 159 16.84 7.12 5.78
CA VAL A 159 18.20 6.78 6.21
C VAL A 159 18.44 6.94 7.71
N ARG A 160 17.61 7.74 8.40
CA ARG A 160 17.76 8.00 9.84
C ARG A 160 16.45 8.40 10.50
N ASP A 161 16.43 8.36 11.81
CA ASP A 161 15.34 8.95 12.59
C ASP A 161 15.37 10.48 12.50
N VAL A 162 14.17 11.06 12.35
CA VAL A 162 13.95 12.51 12.34
C VAL A 162 13.09 12.87 13.55
N ALA A 163 13.73 13.12 14.68
CA ALA A 163 13.03 13.41 15.95
C ALA A 163 12.09 14.63 15.85
N ALA A 164 12.45 15.63 15.03
CA ALA A 164 11.63 16.83 14.80
C ALA A 164 10.25 16.53 14.20
N PHE A 165 10.04 15.34 13.65
CA PHE A 165 8.73 14.92 13.12
C PHE A 165 7.88 14.17 14.16
N HIS A 166 8.38 14.02 15.39
CA HIS A 166 7.68 13.36 16.48
C HIS A 166 7.05 12.01 16.08
N PRO A 167 7.85 11.03 15.60
CA PRO A 167 7.31 9.75 15.20
C PRO A 167 6.59 9.07 16.37
N THR A 168 5.49 8.42 16.07
CA THR A 168 4.67 7.73 17.08
C THR A 168 4.75 6.21 16.87
N PRO A 169 4.49 5.41 17.92
CA PRO A 169 4.30 3.99 17.73
C PRO A 169 3.05 3.72 16.88
N PRO A 170 3.00 2.63 16.11
CA PRO A 170 1.83 2.28 15.33
C PRO A 170 0.65 1.85 16.23
N MET A 171 -0.56 2.01 15.70
CA MET A 171 -1.73 1.33 16.21
C MET A 171 -1.68 -0.15 15.79
N LEU A 172 -1.85 -1.06 16.74
CA LEU A 172 -1.95 -2.48 16.48
C LEU A 172 -3.40 -2.83 16.12
N LEU A 173 -3.60 -3.41 14.94
CA LEU A 173 -4.91 -3.89 14.49
C LEU A 173 -5.19 -5.32 14.96
N GLY A 174 -4.16 -6.12 15.23
CA GLY A 174 -4.27 -7.49 15.73
C GLY A 174 -3.28 -8.46 15.09
N ASP A 175 -3.39 -9.71 15.53
CA ASP A 175 -2.65 -10.83 14.94
C ASP A 175 -3.37 -11.34 13.69
N PRO A 176 -2.64 -11.85 12.68
CA PRO A 176 -3.28 -12.52 11.54
C PRO A 176 -4.07 -13.77 11.98
N PRO A 177 -5.23 -14.06 11.32
CA PRO A 177 -5.94 -13.26 10.34
C PRO A 177 -6.79 -12.18 11.00
N VAL A 178 -6.91 -10.99 10.39
CA VAL A 178 -7.75 -9.91 10.88
C VAL A 178 -8.51 -9.21 9.76
N GLY A 179 -9.80 -8.94 9.99
CA GLY A 179 -10.64 -8.19 9.07
C GLY A 179 -10.68 -8.79 7.66
N ARG A 180 -10.39 -7.97 6.66
CA ARG A 180 -10.39 -8.35 5.23
C ARG A 180 -9.14 -9.13 4.79
N TRP A 181 -8.18 -9.34 5.66
CA TRP A 181 -6.92 -10.06 5.38
C TRP A 181 -6.93 -11.48 5.96
N ASP A 182 -8.02 -12.22 5.75
CA ASP A 182 -8.22 -13.54 6.35
C ASP A 182 -7.37 -14.65 5.71
N TYR A 183 -7.22 -14.63 4.37
CA TYR A 183 -6.62 -15.74 3.62
C TYR A 183 -5.62 -15.22 2.59
N LEU A 184 -4.42 -14.87 3.05
CA LEU A 184 -3.38 -14.34 2.18
C LEU A 184 -2.37 -15.43 1.83
N THR A 185 -2.08 -15.57 0.54
CA THR A 185 -1.04 -16.46 0.04
C THR A 185 0.23 -15.66 -0.27
N PRO A 186 1.42 -16.20 0.04
CA PRO A 186 2.66 -15.58 -0.37
C PRO A 186 2.90 -15.79 -1.87
N ALA A 187 3.45 -14.77 -2.54
CA ALA A 187 3.91 -14.84 -3.90
C ALA A 187 5.16 -13.98 -4.08
N SER A 188 6.02 -14.35 -5.04
CA SER A 188 7.22 -13.57 -5.33
C SER A 188 6.87 -12.11 -5.63
N GLY A 189 7.43 -11.20 -4.86
CA GLY A 189 7.33 -9.77 -5.08
C GLY A 189 8.11 -9.34 -6.33
N LYS A 190 7.71 -8.22 -6.92
CA LYS A 190 8.42 -7.64 -8.05
C LYS A 190 9.19 -6.42 -7.60
N PHE A 191 10.49 -6.43 -7.80
CA PHE A 191 11.31 -5.25 -7.59
C PHE A 191 10.94 -4.15 -8.60
N THR A 192 11.09 -2.91 -8.15
CA THR A 192 10.94 -1.77 -9.05
C THR A 192 12.03 -1.81 -10.12
N GLU A 193 11.62 -1.75 -11.39
CA GLU A 193 12.57 -1.63 -12.48
C GLU A 193 13.29 -0.26 -12.37
N PRO A 194 14.61 -0.22 -12.56
CA PRO A 194 15.34 1.05 -12.58
C PRO A 194 14.75 1.98 -13.64
N ALA A 195 14.50 3.23 -13.27
CA ALA A 195 14.03 4.23 -14.22
C ALA A 195 15.11 4.51 -15.26
N ALA A 196 14.87 4.07 -16.49
CA ALA A 196 15.85 4.22 -17.57
C ALA A 196 15.97 5.69 -18.04
N ARG A 197 14.85 6.39 -18.16
CA ARG A 197 14.79 7.78 -18.66
C ARG A 197 13.50 8.48 -18.22
N VAL A 198 13.61 9.75 -17.88
CA VAL A 198 12.46 10.64 -17.71
C VAL A 198 12.06 11.18 -19.07
N VAL A 199 10.83 10.92 -19.50
CA VAL A 199 10.28 11.42 -20.76
C VAL A 199 9.20 12.44 -20.40
N PRO A 200 9.35 13.73 -20.80
CA PRO A 200 8.30 14.72 -20.64
C PRO A 200 7.13 14.44 -21.59
N PRO A 201 5.93 14.95 -21.30
CA PRO A 201 4.84 14.91 -22.26
C PRO A 201 5.19 15.70 -23.52
N ARG A 202 4.69 15.26 -24.67
CA ARG A 202 4.87 15.94 -25.96
C ARG A 202 4.06 17.22 -26.01
N THR A 203 2.83 17.16 -25.52
CA THR A 203 1.89 18.28 -25.42
C THR A 203 1.00 18.12 -24.21
N SER A 204 0.36 19.21 -23.80
CA SER A 204 -0.71 19.19 -22.83
C SER A 204 -1.89 20.04 -23.30
N PHE A 205 -3.08 19.72 -22.87
CA PHE A 205 -4.30 20.48 -23.17
C PHE A 205 -5.29 20.40 -22.01
N GLU A 206 -6.06 21.44 -21.83
CA GLU A 206 -7.16 21.46 -20.88
C GLU A 206 -8.44 20.93 -21.51
N MET A 207 -9.23 20.23 -20.73
CA MET A 207 -10.54 19.74 -21.12
C MET A 207 -11.50 19.68 -19.94
N MET A 208 -12.79 19.66 -20.26
CA MET A 208 -13.82 19.32 -19.28
C MET A 208 -14.00 17.79 -19.31
N THR A 209 -13.96 17.17 -18.18
CA THR A 209 -14.22 15.74 -18.04
C THR A 209 -15.29 15.49 -16.98
N GLU A 210 -15.96 14.38 -17.11
CA GLU A 210 -16.86 13.90 -16.08
C GLU A 210 -16.07 13.05 -15.05
N VAL A 211 -16.19 13.42 -13.79
CA VAL A 211 -15.55 12.73 -12.67
C VAL A 211 -16.62 12.10 -11.79
N PRO A 212 -16.37 10.90 -11.27
CA PRO A 212 -17.27 10.27 -10.35
C PRO A 212 -17.30 11.04 -9.02
N VAL A 213 -18.50 11.27 -8.51
CA VAL A 213 -18.71 11.86 -7.18
C VAL A 213 -19.72 11.04 -6.39
N ILE A 214 -19.49 10.94 -5.09
CA ILE A 214 -20.46 10.35 -4.18
C ILE A 214 -21.26 11.48 -3.55
N ARG A 215 -22.57 11.50 -3.78
CA ARG A 215 -23.50 12.42 -3.11
C ARG A 215 -24.29 11.65 -2.08
N THR A 216 -24.50 12.22 -0.90
CA THR A 216 -25.35 11.67 0.13
C THR A 216 -26.69 12.38 0.09
N SER A 217 -27.77 11.64 -0.08
CA SER A 217 -29.13 12.15 0.00
C SER A 217 -29.97 11.19 0.83
N GLY A 218 -30.62 11.71 1.89
CA GLY A 218 -31.44 10.88 2.79
C GLY A 218 -30.69 9.72 3.48
N GLY A 219 -29.38 9.84 3.73
CA GLY A 219 -28.55 8.80 4.30
C GLY A 219 -28.10 7.70 3.32
N VAL A 220 -28.44 7.81 2.04
CA VAL A 220 -28.03 6.89 0.98
C VAL A 220 -26.93 7.52 0.15
N ALA A 221 -25.85 6.78 -0.10
CA ALA A 221 -24.77 7.18 -1.00
C ALA A 221 -25.25 6.98 -2.46
N ILE A 222 -25.28 8.05 -3.24
CA ILE A 222 -25.67 8.05 -4.66
C ILE A 222 -24.42 8.32 -5.48
N LEU A 223 -24.13 7.42 -6.40
CA LEU A 223 -23.09 7.62 -7.41
C LEU A 223 -23.62 8.62 -8.45
N ALA A 224 -22.87 9.70 -8.64
CA ALA A 224 -23.19 10.77 -9.59
C ALA A 224 -21.95 11.14 -10.37
N SER A 225 -22.08 11.95 -11.41
CA SER A 225 -20.95 12.58 -12.07
C SER A 225 -20.96 14.09 -11.86
N SER A 226 -19.79 14.69 -11.93
CA SER A 226 -19.59 16.14 -11.93
C SER A 226 -18.65 16.49 -13.07
N ARG A 227 -18.87 17.63 -13.72
CA ARG A 227 -17.94 18.14 -14.72
C ARG A 227 -16.85 18.93 -14.03
N GLU A 228 -15.61 18.54 -14.27
CA GLU A 228 -14.43 19.24 -13.73
C GLU A 228 -13.46 19.57 -14.86
N ARG A 229 -12.70 20.65 -14.66
CA ARG A 229 -11.58 20.99 -15.52
C ARG A 229 -10.41 20.04 -15.18
N ALA A 230 -9.81 19.47 -16.19
CA ALA A 230 -8.67 18.58 -16.07
C ALA A 230 -7.59 18.95 -17.09
N THR A 231 -6.35 18.64 -16.76
CA THR A 231 -5.22 18.77 -17.68
C THR A 231 -4.82 17.39 -18.18
N ALA A 232 -4.86 17.19 -19.47
CA ALA A 232 -4.41 15.99 -20.14
C ALA A 232 -3.03 16.20 -20.77
N PHE A 233 -2.16 15.22 -20.61
CA PHE A 233 -0.80 15.20 -21.13
C PHE A 233 -0.67 14.07 -22.15
N ASP A 234 -0.23 14.38 -23.38
CA ASP A 234 0.05 13.39 -24.43
C ASP A 234 1.53 13.01 -24.42
N PHE A 235 1.84 11.78 -24.11
CA PHE A 235 3.20 11.21 -24.12
C PHE A 235 3.51 10.47 -25.44
N GLY A 236 2.53 10.31 -26.34
CA GLY A 236 2.55 9.27 -27.36
C GLY A 236 2.39 7.89 -26.72
N PHE A 237 2.35 6.83 -27.54
CA PHE A 237 2.30 5.48 -26.98
C PHE A 237 3.56 5.18 -26.17
N THR A 238 3.40 5.02 -24.88
CA THR A 238 4.50 4.91 -23.91
C THR A 238 4.21 3.76 -22.95
N ARG A 239 5.28 3.08 -22.57
CA ARG A 239 5.28 2.17 -21.42
C ARG A 239 6.19 2.73 -20.36
N GLY A 240 5.66 2.96 -19.17
CA GLY A 240 6.47 3.53 -18.11
C GLY A 240 5.71 3.72 -16.81
N ARG A 241 6.41 4.31 -15.83
CA ARG A 241 5.87 4.74 -14.55
C ARG A 241 5.64 6.25 -14.59
N VAL A 242 4.47 6.70 -14.20
CA VAL A 242 4.18 8.13 -14.15
C VAL A 242 4.83 8.74 -12.92
N ARG A 243 5.48 9.87 -13.10
CA ARG A 243 5.97 10.72 -12.04
C ARG A 243 5.07 11.94 -11.92
N LEU A 244 4.45 12.10 -10.77
CA LEU A 244 3.63 13.26 -10.42
C LEU A 244 4.46 14.21 -9.57
N ILE A 245 4.51 15.47 -9.95
CA ILE A 245 5.17 16.54 -9.20
C ILE A 245 4.11 17.59 -8.91
N ILE A 246 3.97 17.97 -7.65
CA ILE A 246 3.09 19.05 -7.22
C ILE A 246 3.92 20.26 -6.80
N GLU A 247 3.46 21.44 -7.19
CA GLU A 247 4.07 22.69 -6.77
C GLU A 247 3.52 23.13 -5.41
N GLY A 248 4.36 23.81 -4.66
CA GLY A 248 4.02 24.36 -3.35
C GLY A 248 4.27 23.40 -2.19
N ASP A 249 4.42 24.00 -1.01
CA ASP A 249 4.61 23.28 0.25
C ASP A 249 3.26 23.22 0.97
N ARG A 250 2.86 22.02 1.38
CA ARG A 250 1.57 21.83 2.05
C ARG A 250 1.75 21.04 3.33
N ASN A 251 1.07 21.51 4.37
CA ASN A 251 1.14 20.92 5.70
C ASN A 251 0.11 19.80 5.94
N PHE A 252 -0.58 19.36 4.89
CA PHE A 252 -1.59 18.31 4.98
C PHE A 252 -1.51 17.34 3.79
N SER A 253 -2.00 16.13 3.98
CA SER A 253 -2.09 15.12 2.92
C SER A 253 -3.12 15.51 1.87
N ARG A 254 -2.83 15.21 0.59
CA ARG A 254 -3.68 15.54 -0.55
C ARG A 254 -3.77 14.36 -1.52
N ALA A 255 -4.99 14.13 -2.02
CA ALA A 255 -5.22 13.18 -3.09
C ALA A 255 -5.25 13.90 -4.45
N VAL A 256 -4.59 13.29 -5.45
CA VAL A 256 -4.62 13.69 -6.86
C VAL A 256 -5.10 12.50 -7.67
N ASN A 257 -6.15 12.71 -8.46
CA ASN A 257 -6.71 11.66 -9.28
C ASN A 257 -6.12 11.71 -10.68
N VAL A 258 -5.81 10.55 -11.21
CA VAL A 258 -5.18 10.40 -12.52
C VAL A 258 -5.91 9.33 -13.33
N ARG A 259 -6.19 9.64 -14.57
CA ARG A 259 -6.72 8.69 -15.54
C ARG A 259 -5.68 8.43 -16.61
N PHE A 260 -5.56 7.17 -16.99
CA PHE A 260 -4.73 6.72 -18.10
C PHE A 260 -5.64 6.35 -19.27
N ALA A 261 -5.26 6.74 -20.49
CA ALA A 261 -6.00 6.42 -21.70
C ALA A 261 -5.07 6.15 -22.89
N ASN A 262 -5.52 5.36 -23.82
CA ASN A 262 -4.83 5.09 -25.08
C ASN A 262 -5.34 5.95 -26.23
N VAL A 263 -6.60 6.37 -26.18
CA VAL A 263 -7.23 7.27 -27.13
C VAL A 263 -7.84 8.47 -26.42
N ARG A 264 -7.96 9.59 -27.14
CA ARG A 264 -8.40 10.87 -26.56
C ARG A 264 -9.86 10.85 -26.10
N GLU A 265 -10.68 10.10 -26.79
CA GLU A 265 -12.12 9.97 -26.54
C GLU A 265 -12.39 9.36 -25.14
N GLU A 266 -11.53 8.46 -24.68
CA GLU A 266 -11.64 7.86 -23.34
C GLU A 266 -11.51 8.89 -22.21
N LEU A 267 -10.84 10.02 -22.45
CA LEU A 267 -10.64 11.06 -21.45
C LEU A 267 -11.92 11.82 -21.08
N GLY A 268 -12.88 11.90 -22.01
CA GLY A 268 -14.14 12.63 -21.82
C GLY A 268 -15.27 11.83 -21.19
N THR A 269 -15.13 10.51 -21.09
CA THR A 269 -16.16 9.62 -20.55
C THR A 269 -16.08 9.46 -19.04
N VAL A 270 -17.23 9.14 -18.40
CA VAL A 270 -17.22 8.74 -16.99
C VAL A 270 -16.54 7.38 -16.91
N ASP A 271 -15.35 7.37 -16.36
CA ASP A 271 -14.64 6.13 -16.08
C ASP A 271 -14.32 6.08 -14.58
N TRP A 272 -14.71 4.97 -13.96
CA TRP A 272 -14.40 4.68 -12.54
C TRP A 272 -12.97 4.15 -12.37
N ASN A 273 -12.28 3.83 -13.47
CA ASN A 273 -10.89 3.36 -13.49
C ASN A 273 -9.90 4.52 -13.40
N PHE A 274 -9.99 5.31 -12.37
CA PHE A 274 -8.97 6.30 -12.04
C PHE A 274 -8.08 5.80 -10.91
N ARG A 275 -6.85 6.27 -10.90
CA ARG A 275 -5.91 6.04 -9.81
C ARG A 275 -5.78 7.31 -8.98
N SER A 276 -5.91 7.16 -7.67
CA SER A 276 -5.67 8.26 -6.74
C SER A 276 -4.28 8.14 -6.12
N TYR A 277 -3.52 9.20 -6.19
CA TYR A 277 -2.22 9.32 -5.54
C TYR A 277 -2.35 10.22 -4.33
N VAL A 278 -1.98 9.73 -3.16
CA VAL A 278 -2.07 10.51 -1.92
C VAL A 278 -0.68 10.97 -1.52
N PHE A 279 -0.48 12.28 -1.57
CA PHE A 279 0.75 12.93 -1.14
C PHE A 279 0.72 13.14 0.37
N ALA A 280 1.82 12.86 1.04
CA ALA A 280 2.02 13.22 2.43
C ALA A 280 2.27 14.72 2.59
N ALA A 281 2.10 15.23 3.81
CA ALA A 281 2.56 16.58 4.14
C ALA A 281 4.08 16.70 3.88
N GLY A 282 4.48 17.73 3.14
CA GLY A 282 5.87 17.95 2.73
C GLY A 282 6.35 17.15 1.50
N GLU A 283 5.55 16.21 1.01
CA GLU A 283 5.91 15.43 -0.18
C GLU A 283 5.53 16.19 -1.45
N ARG A 284 6.47 16.30 -2.37
CA ARG A 284 6.29 17.01 -3.65
C ARG A 284 6.29 16.11 -4.86
N MET A 285 6.71 14.88 -4.72
CA MET A 285 6.86 13.96 -5.84
C MET A 285 6.45 12.55 -5.45
N ILE A 286 5.63 11.94 -6.30
CA ILE A 286 5.31 10.51 -6.24
C ILE A 286 5.62 9.89 -7.60
N VAL A 287 6.16 8.68 -7.58
CA VAL A 287 6.30 7.84 -8.76
C VAL A 287 5.30 6.69 -8.64
N ASP A 288 4.51 6.44 -9.68
CA ASP A 288 3.60 5.29 -9.71
C ASP A 288 4.41 4.01 -9.47
N PRO A 289 4.05 3.17 -8.49
CA PRO A 289 4.74 1.90 -8.27
C PRO A 289 4.64 0.95 -9.48
N GLU A 290 3.64 1.14 -10.35
CA GLU A 290 3.36 0.23 -11.45
C GLU A 290 3.80 0.80 -12.80
N THR A 291 4.35 -0.09 -13.65
CA THR A 291 4.61 0.19 -15.06
C THR A 291 3.34 -0.04 -15.86
N ARG A 292 2.90 0.97 -16.60
CA ARG A 292 1.67 0.96 -17.41
C ARG A 292 1.94 1.26 -18.88
N ASN A 293 1.04 0.81 -19.74
CA ASN A 293 0.96 1.24 -21.13
C ASN A 293 -0.09 2.33 -21.23
N PHE A 294 0.25 3.48 -21.81
CA PHE A 294 -0.67 4.60 -22.00
C PHE A 294 -0.16 5.52 -23.10
N ARG A 295 -1.05 6.34 -23.63
CA ARG A 295 -0.71 7.49 -24.45
C ARG A 295 -0.99 8.79 -23.70
N TYR A 296 -2.13 8.88 -23.04
CA TYR A 296 -2.57 10.05 -22.32
C TYR A 296 -2.58 9.81 -20.81
N VAL A 297 -2.22 10.86 -20.10
CA VAL A 297 -2.37 10.93 -18.64
C VAL A 297 -3.17 12.19 -18.34
N MET A 298 -4.34 12.05 -17.77
CA MET A 298 -5.18 13.17 -17.37
C MET A 298 -5.16 13.31 -15.85
N VAL A 299 -4.89 14.52 -15.38
CA VAL A 299 -4.85 14.85 -13.96
C VAL A 299 -6.04 15.74 -13.63
N TYR A 300 -6.78 15.36 -12.60
CA TYR A 300 -7.91 16.12 -12.08
C TYR A 300 -7.97 15.99 -10.55
N GLY A 301 -8.56 16.96 -9.92
CA GLY A 301 -8.74 16.99 -8.46
C GLY A 301 -9.16 18.37 -8.01
N ARG A 302 -9.84 18.43 -6.89
CA ARG A 302 -10.16 19.74 -6.29
C ARG A 302 -8.86 20.39 -5.84
N HIS A 303 -8.63 21.58 -6.39
CA HIS A 303 -7.50 22.46 -6.02
C HIS A 303 -7.68 23.07 -4.64
#